data_75cbb45866101d5d132ce8b54b27dca7
#
_entry.id   75cbb45866101d5d132ce8b54b27dca7
#
_cell.length_a   1.000
_cell.length_b   1.000
_cell.length_c   1.000
_cell.angle_alpha   90.00
_cell.angle_beta   90.00
_cell.angle_gamma   90.00
#
_symmetry.space_group_name_H-M   'P 1'
#
loop_
_entity.id
_entity.type
_entity.pdbx_description
1 polymer ?
#
loop_
_entity_poly.entity_id
_entity_poly.type
_entity_poly.pdbx_seq_one_letter_code
_entity_poly.pdbx_strand_id
1 'polypeptide(L)'
;VRRYFDRNPGPPGNDAYVNAETVGISTDVSGIVQQVDVTENQHVVKGQVLYRLDPREFQIAVDNARANLAQTALTIASVKQDYGRMLSDVTAQQAQVALDQATYDRNASLVGSGAVSRSTYDQARYALDANKGKLESLRQQAAVQLAKLAGDPNIPVTQHPQFLQAKAMVDGARRQLDDAVVRAPFAGIVTQVSAIAPGKYLAASTTAFYLVATDHVWVDATPKETELTYVRPGQSVTVTVDTFPDAVWRGVVESVSPAAAQQFALLPAQNTSGNWVKVVQRIPLRVRVDTNAKNQPLLRAGMSVEVDVDTGHTRGLPHFLAALLDLGPKGA
;
A
#
# COMPACT_ATOMS: atom_id res chain seq x y z
N VAL A 1 -3.50 22.83 47.94
CA VAL A 1 -4.34 23.82 47.26
C VAL A 1 -5.40 23.02 46.47
N ARG A 2 -6.62 22.95 47.02
CA ARG A 2 -7.74 22.24 46.41
C ARG A 2 -8.20 23.01 45.15
N ARG A 3 -8.12 22.39 44.00
CA ARG A 3 -8.69 22.87 42.73
C ARG A 3 -10.21 22.69 42.81
N TYR A 4 -10.96 23.77 42.89
CA TYR A 4 -12.41 23.76 42.74
C TYR A 4 -12.73 23.89 41.27
N PHE A 5 -13.05 22.77 40.60
CA PHE A 5 -13.93 22.80 39.47
C PHE A 5 -15.36 22.94 39.98
N ASP A 6 -16.08 23.94 39.48
CA ASP A 6 -17.44 24.23 39.84
C ASP A 6 -18.30 23.00 39.50
N ARG A 7 -18.61 22.20 40.53
CA ARG A 7 -19.68 21.21 40.45
C ARG A 7 -20.99 21.96 40.40
N ASN A 8 -21.34 22.43 39.24
CA ASN A 8 -22.73 22.64 38.95
C ASN A 8 -23.25 21.30 38.42
N PRO A 9 -24.13 20.56 39.12
CA PRO A 9 -24.74 19.37 38.59
C PRO A 9 -25.80 19.79 37.57
N GLY A 10 -25.34 20.28 36.43
CA GLY A 10 -26.11 20.22 35.21
C GLY A 10 -26.23 18.76 34.80
N PRO A 11 -27.28 18.34 34.09
CA PRO A 11 -27.43 16.94 33.70
C PRO A 11 -26.15 16.45 33.00
N PRO A 12 -25.71 15.18 33.28
CA PRO A 12 -24.53 14.64 32.70
C PRO A 12 -24.63 14.64 31.18
N GLY A 13 -23.87 15.48 30.54
CA GLY A 13 -23.93 15.75 29.11
C GLY A 13 -22.59 16.07 28.53
N ASN A 14 -21.54 15.49 29.11
CA ASN A 14 -20.27 15.43 28.42
C ASN A 14 -20.31 14.20 27.50
N ASP A 15 -20.82 14.42 26.27
CA ASP A 15 -20.82 13.42 25.21
C ASP A 15 -19.35 13.21 24.77
N ALA A 16 -18.58 12.52 25.59
CA ALA A 16 -17.22 12.11 25.29
C ALA A 16 -17.16 10.59 25.25
N TYR A 17 -16.58 10.06 24.17
CA TYR A 17 -16.48 8.64 23.94
C TYR A 17 -15.07 8.24 23.58
N VAL A 18 -14.68 7.07 24.05
CA VAL A 18 -13.45 6.41 23.62
C VAL A 18 -13.65 5.95 22.18
N ASN A 19 -12.71 6.30 21.31
CA ASN A 19 -12.59 5.79 19.96
C ASN A 19 -11.27 5.04 19.79
N ALA A 20 -11.24 4.11 18.86
CA ALA A 20 -10.04 3.37 18.49
C ALA A 20 -9.98 3.21 16.97
N GLU A 21 -8.77 3.08 16.44
CA GLU A 21 -8.59 2.74 15.04
C GLU A 21 -9.24 1.39 14.76
N THR A 22 -10.21 1.39 13.85
CA THR A 22 -10.98 0.19 13.48
C THR A 22 -10.83 -0.04 11.99
N VAL A 23 -10.33 -1.21 11.61
CA VAL A 23 -10.14 -1.59 10.22
C VAL A 23 -10.95 -2.84 9.90
N GLY A 24 -11.71 -2.78 8.81
CA GLY A 24 -12.33 -3.97 8.22
C GLY A 24 -11.26 -4.84 7.57
N ILE A 25 -11.06 -6.04 8.09
CA ILE A 25 -10.12 -7.01 7.52
C ILE A 25 -10.77 -7.61 6.27
N SER A 26 -10.15 -7.39 5.13
CA SER A 26 -10.54 -7.94 3.84
C SER A 26 -9.39 -8.75 3.24
N THR A 27 -9.69 -9.48 2.18
CA THR A 27 -8.70 -10.17 1.37
C THR A 27 -8.51 -9.44 0.04
N ASP A 28 -7.29 -9.44 -0.49
CA ASP A 28 -6.97 -8.87 -1.81
C ASP A 28 -7.27 -9.86 -2.95
N VAL A 29 -7.48 -11.13 -2.63
CA VAL A 29 -7.80 -12.21 -3.58
C VAL A 29 -9.11 -12.89 -3.21
N SER A 30 -9.87 -13.34 -4.20
CA SER A 30 -11.11 -14.09 -3.97
C SER A 30 -10.84 -15.57 -3.76
N GLY A 31 -11.54 -16.20 -2.81
CA GLY A 31 -11.36 -17.63 -2.56
C GLY A 31 -12.31 -18.18 -1.50
N ILE A 32 -12.24 -19.48 -1.29
CA ILE A 32 -12.98 -20.18 -0.23
C ILE A 32 -12.16 -20.13 1.05
N VAL A 33 -12.77 -19.75 2.17
CA VAL A 33 -12.14 -19.81 3.49
C VAL A 33 -11.84 -21.26 3.84
N GLN A 34 -10.57 -21.58 3.99
CA GLN A 34 -10.11 -22.89 4.43
C GLN A 34 -10.16 -23.04 5.94
N GLN A 35 -9.65 -22.01 6.64
CA GLN A 35 -9.52 -22.03 8.10
C GLN A 35 -9.60 -20.60 8.64
N VAL A 36 -10.20 -20.45 9.82
CA VAL A 36 -10.20 -19.22 10.62
C VAL A 36 -9.35 -19.49 11.86
N ASP A 37 -8.25 -18.75 12.03
CA ASP A 37 -7.23 -19.00 13.07
C ASP A 37 -7.47 -18.16 14.34
N VAL A 38 -8.56 -17.39 14.39
CA VAL A 38 -8.91 -16.51 15.51
C VAL A 38 -10.34 -16.73 15.98
N THR A 39 -10.60 -16.38 17.24
CA THR A 39 -11.93 -16.44 17.87
C THR A 39 -12.45 -15.03 18.19
N GLU A 40 -13.75 -14.92 18.43
CA GLU A 40 -14.40 -13.66 18.81
C GLU A 40 -13.74 -13.03 20.03
N ASN A 41 -13.49 -11.71 19.97
CA ASN A 41 -12.85 -10.92 21.02
C ASN A 41 -11.41 -11.35 21.39
N GLN A 42 -10.74 -12.10 20.53
CA GLN A 42 -9.35 -12.50 20.74
C GLN A 42 -8.42 -11.31 20.50
N HIS A 43 -7.42 -11.14 21.39
CA HIS A 43 -6.31 -10.23 21.17
C HIS A 43 -5.32 -10.87 20.18
N VAL A 44 -4.92 -10.08 19.17
CA VAL A 44 -3.95 -10.49 18.15
C VAL A 44 -2.80 -9.50 18.08
N VAL A 45 -1.63 -9.98 17.70
CA VAL A 45 -0.44 -9.14 17.48
C VAL A 45 -0.26 -8.87 15.99
N LYS A 46 0.45 -7.80 15.65
CA LYS A 46 0.78 -7.47 14.26
C LYS A 46 1.46 -8.65 13.55
N GLY A 47 0.98 -8.98 12.34
CA GLY A 47 1.49 -10.08 11.53
C GLY A 47 0.92 -11.46 11.89
N GLN A 48 0.13 -11.58 12.95
CA GLN A 48 -0.56 -12.83 13.30
C GLN A 48 -1.55 -13.21 12.21
N VAL A 49 -1.60 -14.51 11.87
CA VAL A 49 -2.56 -15.04 10.89
C VAL A 49 -3.96 -14.97 11.47
N LEU A 50 -4.90 -14.46 10.69
CA LEU A 50 -6.29 -14.31 11.06
C LEU A 50 -7.17 -15.40 10.43
N TYR A 51 -7.01 -15.61 9.14
CA TYR A 51 -7.65 -16.69 8.39
C TYR A 51 -6.88 -17.03 7.13
N ARG A 52 -7.20 -18.15 6.52
CA ARG A 52 -6.56 -18.65 5.29
C ARG A 52 -7.63 -19.00 4.27
N LEU A 53 -7.39 -18.59 3.04
CA LEU A 53 -8.13 -19.09 1.88
C LEU A 53 -7.51 -20.39 1.38
N ASP A 54 -8.26 -21.14 0.59
CA ASP A 54 -7.76 -22.36 -0.07
C ASP A 54 -6.62 -22.00 -1.03
N PRO A 55 -5.39 -22.46 -0.79
CA PRO A 55 -4.23 -22.05 -1.58
C PRO A 55 -4.08 -22.81 -2.90
N ARG A 56 -4.89 -23.88 -3.14
CA ARG A 56 -4.65 -24.81 -4.25
C ARG A 56 -4.66 -24.15 -5.61
N GLU A 57 -5.62 -23.29 -5.88
CA GLU A 57 -5.68 -22.57 -7.18
C GLU A 57 -4.51 -21.61 -7.35
N PHE A 58 -4.12 -20.89 -6.29
CA PHE A 58 -2.98 -19.99 -6.31
C PHE A 58 -1.67 -20.74 -6.49
N GLN A 59 -1.51 -21.91 -5.87
CA GLN A 59 -0.34 -22.76 -6.06
C GLN A 59 -0.21 -23.23 -7.51
N ILE A 60 -1.30 -23.68 -8.11
CA ILE A 60 -1.35 -24.06 -9.53
C ILE A 60 -0.97 -22.87 -10.41
N ALA A 61 -1.46 -21.66 -10.12
CA ALA A 61 -1.08 -20.46 -10.86
C ALA A 61 0.41 -20.15 -10.78
N VAL A 62 1.02 -20.30 -9.59
CA VAL A 62 2.48 -20.15 -9.40
C VAL A 62 3.24 -21.18 -10.22
N ASP A 63 2.84 -22.43 -10.19
CA ASP A 63 3.53 -23.51 -10.89
C ASP A 63 3.42 -23.36 -12.42
N ASN A 64 2.27 -22.94 -12.92
CA ASN A 64 2.08 -22.59 -14.34
C ASN A 64 2.96 -21.41 -14.76
N ALA A 65 3.01 -20.36 -13.94
CA ALA A 65 3.85 -19.20 -14.22
C ALA A 65 5.35 -19.57 -14.22
N ARG A 66 5.79 -20.46 -13.31
CA ARG A 66 7.18 -20.99 -13.28
C ARG A 66 7.49 -21.82 -14.51
N ALA A 67 6.58 -22.68 -14.92
CA ALA A 67 6.75 -23.47 -16.15
C ALA A 67 6.91 -22.57 -17.38
N ASN A 68 6.07 -21.51 -17.49
CA ASN A 68 6.19 -20.53 -18.56
C ASN A 68 7.52 -19.76 -18.52
N LEU A 69 8.01 -19.39 -17.34
CA LEU A 69 9.33 -18.74 -17.19
C LEU A 69 10.45 -19.67 -17.68
N ALA A 70 10.41 -20.95 -17.30
CA ALA A 70 11.39 -21.93 -17.74
C ALA A 70 11.35 -22.14 -19.26
N GLN A 71 10.15 -22.24 -19.85
CA GLN A 71 9.99 -22.35 -21.29
C GLN A 71 10.53 -21.11 -22.03
N THR A 72 10.26 -19.91 -21.50
CA THR A 72 10.76 -18.65 -22.06
C THR A 72 12.30 -18.63 -22.04
N ALA A 73 12.92 -19.08 -20.93
CA ALA A 73 14.37 -19.16 -20.83
C ALA A 73 14.96 -20.09 -21.89
N LEU A 74 14.34 -21.26 -22.11
CA LEU A 74 14.78 -22.21 -23.15
C LEU A 74 14.60 -21.62 -24.56
N THR A 75 13.53 -20.91 -24.81
CA THR A 75 13.29 -20.25 -26.10
C THR A 75 14.37 -19.20 -26.40
N ILE A 76 14.72 -18.36 -25.41
CA ILE A 76 15.78 -17.37 -25.58
C ILE A 76 17.13 -18.04 -25.81
N ALA A 77 17.42 -19.11 -25.08
CA ALA A 77 18.65 -19.89 -25.28
C ALA A 77 18.73 -20.49 -26.71
N SER A 78 17.61 -21.00 -27.22
CA SER A 78 17.52 -21.52 -28.61
C SER A 78 17.77 -20.41 -29.63
N VAL A 79 17.19 -19.22 -29.46
CA VAL A 79 17.40 -18.06 -30.35
C VAL A 79 18.89 -17.66 -30.37
N LYS A 80 19.58 -17.71 -29.20
CA LYS A 80 21.03 -17.46 -29.13
C LYS A 80 21.84 -18.47 -29.94
N GLN A 81 21.53 -19.76 -29.83
CA GLN A 81 22.18 -20.81 -30.61
C GLN A 81 21.93 -20.64 -32.12
N ASP A 82 20.70 -20.33 -32.50
CA ASP A 82 20.34 -20.07 -33.91
C ASP A 82 21.09 -18.87 -34.47
N TYR A 83 21.22 -17.79 -33.70
CA TYR A 83 22.02 -16.64 -34.10
C TYR A 83 23.48 -17.01 -34.31
N GLY A 84 24.07 -17.76 -33.37
CA GLY A 84 25.46 -18.27 -33.50
C GLY A 84 25.68 -19.13 -34.77
N ARG A 85 24.70 -20.00 -35.08
CA ARG A 85 24.73 -20.81 -36.30
C ARG A 85 24.67 -19.92 -37.55
N MET A 86 23.79 -18.93 -37.60
CA MET A 86 23.67 -17.99 -38.71
C MET A 86 24.96 -17.16 -38.92
N LEU A 87 25.64 -16.77 -37.86
CA LEU A 87 26.95 -16.10 -37.96
C LEU A 87 27.99 -17.01 -38.64
N SER A 88 27.97 -18.29 -38.31
CA SER A 88 28.86 -19.26 -38.94
C SER A 88 28.55 -19.40 -40.44
N ASP A 89 27.26 -19.42 -40.82
CA ASP A 89 26.84 -19.48 -42.23
C ASP A 89 27.26 -18.19 -42.98
N VAL A 90 27.12 -17.01 -42.35
CA VAL A 90 27.60 -15.72 -42.89
C VAL A 90 29.12 -15.78 -43.12
N THR A 91 29.87 -16.29 -42.15
CA THR A 91 31.34 -16.41 -42.26
C THR A 91 31.76 -17.34 -43.39
N ALA A 92 31.11 -18.49 -43.53
CA ALA A 92 31.37 -19.44 -44.65
C ALA A 92 31.04 -18.79 -46.01
N GLN A 93 29.92 -18.08 -46.12
CA GLN A 93 29.55 -17.38 -47.35
C GLN A 93 30.49 -16.20 -47.68
N GLN A 94 31.03 -15.52 -46.65
CA GLN A 94 32.06 -14.49 -46.84
C GLN A 94 33.34 -15.06 -47.45
N ALA A 95 33.79 -16.25 -47.00
CA ALA A 95 34.92 -16.93 -47.58
C ALA A 95 34.68 -17.31 -49.05
N GLN A 96 33.46 -17.78 -49.39
CA GLN A 96 33.07 -18.06 -50.77
C GLN A 96 33.09 -16.81 -51.67
N VAL A 97 32.53 -15.69 -51.19
CA VAL A 97 32.56 -14.40 -51.90
C VAL A 97 34.01 -13.93 -52.10
N ALA A 98 34.90 -14.13 -51.16
CA ALA A 98 36.32 -13.80 -51.28
C ALA A 98 37.04 -14.65 -52.36
N LEU A 99 36.73 -15.93 -52.44
CA LEU A 99 37.24 -16.82 -53.50
C LEU A 99 36.72 -16.37 -54.88
N ASP A 100 35.44 -16.10 -55.01
CA ASP A 100 34.83 -15.66 -56.27
C ASP A 100 35.38 -14.30 -56.73
N GLN A 101 35.60 -13.37 -55.77
CA GLN A 101 36.22 -12.08 -56.02
C GLN A 101 37.62 -12.24 -56.60
N ALA A 102 38.47 -13.08 -55.97
CA ALA A 102 39.84 -13.39 -56.46
C ALA A 102 39.82 -14.02 -57.88
N THR A 103 38.82 -14.86 -58.13
CA THR A 103 38.63 -15.49 -59.44
C THR A 103 38.20 -14.47 -60.51
N TYR A 104 37.25 -13.61 -60.18
CA TYR A 104 36.81 -12.49 -61.03
C TYR A 104 37.98 -11.55 -61.33
N ASP A 105 38.75 -11.09 -60.33
CA ASP A 105 39.87 -10.16 -60.49
C ASP A 105 40.95 -10.75 -61.42
N ARG A 106 41.22 -12.05 -61.27
CA ARG A 106 42.16 -12.77 -62.12
C ARG A 106 41.66 -12.80 -63.57
N ASN A 107 40.40 -13.18 -63.81
CA ASN A 107 39.83 -13.23 -65.15
C ASN A 107 39.71 -11.83 -65.80
N ALA A 108 39.39 -10.81 -64.99
CA ALA A 108 39.32 -9.40 -65.43
C ALA A 108 40.68 -8.90 -65.96
N SER A 109 41.80 -9.29 -65.29
CA SER A 109 43.15 -8.90 -65.75
C SER A 109 43.60 -9.62 -67.03
N LEU A 110 43.05 -10.80 -67.31
CA LEU A 110 43.49 -11.65 -68.45
C LEU A 110 42.58 -11.52 -69.68
N VAL A 111 41.32 -11.08 -69.57
CA VAL A 111 40.37 -10.98 -70.69
C VAL A 111 40.83 -9.96 -71.73
N GLY A 112 41.47 -8.84 -71.33
CA GLY A 112 42.02 -7.84 -72.26
C GLY A 112 43.15 -8.31 -73.13
N SER A 113 43.94 -9.29 -72.65
CA SER A 113 45.04 -9.91 -73.42
C SER A 113 44.56 -11.10 -74.30
N GLY A 114 43.30 -11.49 -74.22
CA GLY A 114 42.77 -12.66 -74.90
C GLY A 114 43.15 -14.02 -74.29
N ALA A 115 43.83 -14.03 -73.14
CA ALA A 115 44.23 -15.25 -72.44
C ALA A 115 43.07 -15.99 -71.79
N VAL A 116 41.92 -15.33 -71.59
CA VAL A 116 40.67 -15.89 -71.05
C VAL A 116 39.49 -15.46 -71.97
N SER A 117 38.54 -16.40 -72.19
CA SER A 117 37.35 -16.09 -72.97
C SER A 117 36.40 -15.12 -72.26
N ARG A 118 35.66 -14.30 -73.08
CA ARG A 118 34.60 -13.44 -72.53
C ARG A 118 33.57 -14.22 -71.71
N SER A 119 33.21 -15.40 -72.14
CA SER A 119 32.27 -16.29 -71.47
C SER A 119 32.75 -16.66 -70.08
N THR A 120 34.06 -16.99 -69.93
CA THR A 120 34.66 -17.33 -68.64
C THR A 120 34.68 -16.11 -67.67
N TYR A 121 34.95 -14.92 -68.19
CA TYR A 121 34.89 -13.68 -67.42
C TYR A 121 33.44 -13.37 -66.96
N ASP A 122 32.47 -13.48 -67.88
CA ASP A 122 31.06 -13.23 -67.56
C ASP A 122 30.54 -14.24 -66.50
N GLN A 123 30.91 -15.52 -66.64
CA GLN A 123 30.59 -16.56 -65.63
C GLN A 123 31.12 -16.18 -64.23
N ALA A 124 32.42 -15.77 -64.14
CA ALA A 124 33.01 -15.38 -62.85
C ALA A 124 32.31 -14.15 -62.25
N ARG A 125 31.92 -13.16 -63.10
CA ARG A 125 31.18 -12.00 -62.67
C ARG A 125 29.81 -12.35 -62.09
N TYR A 126 29.02 -13.17 -62.85
CA TYR A 126 27.69 -13.55 -62.35
C TYR A 126 27.73 -14.45 -61.13
N ALA A 127 28.74 -15.33 -61.02
CA ALA A 127 28.93 -16.13 -59.80
C ALA A 127 29.25 -15.27 -58.60
N LEU A 128 30.12 -14.26 -58.75
CA LEU A 128 30.41 -13.28 -57.67
C LEU A 128 29.18 -12.50 -57.30
N ASP A 129 28.40 -11.97 -58.25
CA ASP A 129 27.20 -11.17 -57.98
C ASP A 129 26.13 -12.03 -57.29
N ALA A 130 25.92 -13.28 -57.69
CA ALA A 130 24.99 -14.21 -57.05
C ALA A 130 25.38 -14.51 -55.58
N ASN A 131 26.68 -14.77 -55.32
CA ASN A 131 27.18 -15.10 -54.02
C ASN A 131 27.21 -13.86 -53.09
N LYS A 132 27.39 -12.63 -53.60
CA LYS A 132 27.20 -11.39 -52.87
C LYS A 132 25.73 -11.22 -52.44
N GLY A 133 24.78 -11.47 -53.35
CA GLY A 133 23.35 -11.43 -53.02
C GLY A 133 22.99 -12.45 -51.94
N LYS A 134 23.52 -13.67 -52.02
CA LYS A 134 23.31 -14.68 -50.98
C LYS A 134 23.90 -14.30 -49.64
N LEU A 135 25.11 -13.71 -49.61
CA LEU A 135 25.73 -13.20 -48.38
C LEU A 135 24.84 -12.13 -47.71
N GLU A 136 24.33 -11.20 -48.49
CA GLU A 136 23.43 -10.14 -47.93
C GLU A 136 22.14 -10.74 -47.38
N SER A 137 21.54 -11.72 -48.02
CA SER A 137 20.38 -12.44 -47.49
C SER A 137 20.67 -13.12 -46.15
N LEU A 138 21.84 -13.79 -46.03
CA LEU A 138 22.23 -14.42 -44.74
C LEU A 138 22.48 -13.40 -43.63
N ARG A 139 23.07 -12.25 -43.96
CA ARG A 139 23.26 -11.14 -43.00
C ARG A 139 21.92 -10.62 -42.48
N GLN A 140 20.95 -10.46 -43.38
CA GLN A 140 19.63 -10.01 -42.96
C GLN A 140 18.92 -11.04 -42.09
N GLN A 141 19.05 -12.34 -42.38
CA GLN A 141 18.52 -13.41 -41.55
C GLN A 141 19.15 -13.40 -40.13
N ALA A 142 20.48 -13.21 -40.06
CA ALA A 142 21.19 -13.05 -38.76
C ALA A 142 20.70 -11.78 -38.01
N ALA A 143 20.48 -10.67 -38.72
CA ALA A 143 19.97 -9.44 -38.10
C ALA A 143 18.55 -9.62 -37.54
N VAL A 144 17.68 -10.40 -38.16
CA VAL A 144 16.35 -10.74 -37.60
C VAL A 144 16.47 -11.53 -36.31
N GLN A 145 17.43 -12.48 -36.22
CA GLN A 145 17.64 -13.21 -34.94
C GLN A 145 18.26 -12.31 -33.86
N LEU A 146 19.16 -11.41 -34.25
CA LEU A 146 19.71 -10.41 -33.32
C LEU A 146 18.62 -9.48 -32.79
N ALA A 147 17.68 -9.06 -33.61
CA ALA A 147 16.54 -8.26 -33.15
C ALA A 147 15.70 -9.00 -32.10
N LYS A 148 15.52 -10.33 -32.25
CA LYS A 148 14.85 -11.16 -31.24
C LYS A 148 15.61 -11.23 -29.93
N LEU A 149 16.93 -11.01 -29.94
CA LEU A 149 17.79 -10.90 -28.76
C LEU A 149 17.90 -9.45 -28.25
N ALA A 150 16.93 -8.60 -28.56
CA ALA A 150 16.90 -7.19 -28.21
C ALA A 150 18.12 -6.38 -28.71
N GLY A 151 18.76 -6.85 -29.79
CA GLY A 151 19.93 -6.21 -30.41
C GLY A 151 21.27 -6.54 -29.76
N ASP A 152 21.31 -7.31 -28.67
CA ASP A 152 22.54 -7.73 -27.99
C ASP A 152 22.68 -9.25 -28.02
N PRO A 153 23.69 -9.80 -28.77
CA PRO A 153 23.91 -11.24 -28.84
C PRO A 153 24.36 -11.84 -27.51
N ASN A 154 24.94 -11.02 -26.62
CA ASN A 154 25.47 -11.44 -25.32
C ASN A 154 24.48 -11.20 -24.16
N ILE A 155 23.30 -10.64 -24.41
CA ILE A 155 22.32 -10.37 -23.37
C ILE A 155 22.12 -11.59 -22.47
N PRO A 156 22.27 -11.48 -21.15
CA PRO A 156 21.94 -12.59 -20.25
C PRO A 156 20.45 -12.94 -20.38
N VAL A 157 20.12 -14.24 -20.35
CA VAL A 157 18.73 -14.70 -20.44
C VAL A 157 17.86 -14.00 -19.41
N THR A 158 18.38 -13.79 -18.19
CA THR A 158 17.69 -13.14 -17.08
C THR A 158 17.43 -11.64 -17.25
N GLN A 159 18.09 -10.99 -18.23
CA GLN A 159 17.91 -9.58 -18.55
C GLN A 159 17.08 -9.37 -19.83
N HIS A 160 16.74 -10.46 -20.52
CA HIS A 160 15.95 -10.39 -21.73
C HIS A 160 14.52 -9.93 -21.40
N PRO A 161 13.90 -9.00 -22.17
CA PRO A 161 12.57 -8.47 -21.87
C PRO A 161 11.48 -9.53 -21.69
N GLN A 162 11.48 -10.57 -22.53
CA GLN A 162 10.51 -11.68 -22.41
C GLN A 162 10.71 -12.48 -21.11
N PHE A 163 11.96 -12.67 -20.64
CA PHE A 163 12.22 -13.33 -19.38
C PHE A 163 11.73 -12.48 -18.21
N LEU A 164 11.97 -11.17 -18.24
CA LEU A 164 11.51 -10.24 -17.19
C LEU A 164 9.98 -10.21 -17.12
N GLN A 165 9.31 -10.25 -18.27
CA GLN A 165 7.85 -10.35 -18.35
C GLN A 165 7.34 -11.66 -17.70
N ALA A 166 7.91 -12.80 -18.08
CA ALA A 166 7.53 -14.08 -17.49
C ALA A 166 7.85 -14.16 -15.99
N LYS A 167 8.96 -13.54 -15.56
CA LYS A 167 9.30 -13.41 -14.13
C LYS A 167 8.27 -12.57 -13.38
N ALA A 168 7.83 -11.45 -13.95
CA ALA A 168 6.78 -10.62 -13.34
C ALA A 168 5.46 -11.39 -13.17
N MET A 169 5.12 -12.31 -14.08
CA MET A 169 3.97 -13.20 -13.91
C MET A 169 4.15 -14.16 -12.71
N VAL A 170 5.35 -14.73 -12.52
CA VAL A 170 5.66 -15.55 -11.35
C VAL A 170 5.53 -14.75 -10.06
N ASP A 171 6.09 -13.54 -10.03
CA ASP A 171 6.06 -12.67 -8.86
C ASP A 171 4.61 -12.22 -8.54
N GLY A 172 3.77 -12.01 -9.57
CA GLY A 172 2.35 -11.73 -9.43
C GLY A 172 1.57 -12.92 -8.83
N ALA A 173 1.77 -14.11 -9.37
CA ALA A 173 1.13 -15.33 -8.86
C ALA A 173 1.56 -15.66 -7.41
N ARG A 174 2.83 -15.41 -7.06
CA ARG A 174 3.32 -15.56 -5.67
C ARG A 174 2.62 -14.60 -4.71
N ARG A 175 2.48 -13.32 -5.09
CA ARG A 175 1.75 -12.36 -4.26
C ARG A 175 0.32 -12.83 -4.00
N GLN A 176 -0.39 -13.30 -5.03
CA GLN A 176 -1.74 -13.83 -4.86
C GLN A 176 -1.79 -15.03 -3.91
N LEU A 177 -0.77 -15.90 -3.94
CA LEU A 177 -0.65 -17.02 -2.99
C LEU A 177 -0.37 -16.52 -1.57
N ASP A 178 0.49 -15.51 -1.42
CA ASP A 178 0.80 -14.92 -0.11
C ASP A 178 -0.43 -14.18 0.46
N ASP A 179 -1.21 -13.49 -0.38
CA ASP A 179 -2.43 -12.78 -0.03
C ASP A 179 -3.59 -13.74 0.36
N ALA A 180 -3.48 -15.03 0.03
CA ALA A 180 -4.40 -16.05 0.51
C ALA A 180 -4.28 -16.29 2.03
N VAL A 181 -3.21 -15.81 2.68
CA VAL A 181 -3.01 -15.85 4.13
C VAL A 181 -3.15 -14.45 4.70
N VAL A 182 -4.32 -14.13 5.22
CA VAL A 182 -4.63 -12.80 5.75
C VAL A 182 -4.09 -12.64 7.17
N ARG A 183 -3.37 -11.54 7.40
CA ARG A 183 -2.67 -11.25 8.65
C ARG A 183 -3.11 -9.93 9.25
N ALA A 184 -2.96 -9.79 10.58
CA ALA A 184 -3.26 -8.56 11.29
C ALA A 184 -2.29 -7.44 10.91
N PRO A 185 -2.77 -6.27 10.44
CA PRO A 185 -1.91 -5.13 10.08
C PRO A 185 -1.29 -4.45 11.32
N PHE A 186 -1.96 -4.51 12.46
CA PHE A 186 -1.51 -3.99 13.75
C PHE A 186 -2.01 -4.87 14.91
N ALA A 187 -1.58 -4.60 16.13
CA ALA A 187 -2.05 -5.30 17.31
C ALA A 187 -3.43 -4.78 17.75
N GLY A 188 -4.35 -5.69 18.10
CA GLY A 188 -5.71 -5.30 18.45
C GLY A 188 -6.59 -6.46 18.84
N ILE A 189 -7.89 -6.21 18.90
CA ILE A 189 -8.91 -7.21 19.21
C ILE A 189 -9.79 -7.40 17.99
N VAL A 190 -9.96 -8.65 17.57
CA VAL A 190 -10.87 -9.01 16.48
C VAL A 190 -12.32 -9.09 16.98
N THR A 191 -13.25 -8.63 16.14
CA THR A 191 -14.69 -8.68 16.44
C THR A 191 -15.50 -9.01 15.19
N GLN A 192 -16.70 -9.61 15.38
CA GLN A 192 -17.57 -10.10 14.33
C GLN A 192 -16.95 -11.26 13.51
N VAL A 193 -16.10 -12.05 14.13
CA VAL A 193 -15.43 -13.20 13.48
C VAL A 193 -16.45 -14.23 12.97
N SER A 194 -17.63 -14.33 13.60
CA SER A 194 -18.72 -15.20 13.16
C SER A 194 -19.28 -14.88 11.75
N ALA A 195 -18.92 -13.72 11.18
CA ALA A 195 -19.27 -13.35 9.82
C ALA A 195 -18.64 -14.27 8.76
N ILE A 196 -17.55 -14.96 9.09
CA ILE A 196 -16.89 -15.93 8.22
C ILE A 196 -16.81 -17.30 8.88
N ALA A 197 -16.81 -18.35 8.04
CA ALA A 197 -16.64 -19.73 8.48
C ALA A 197 -15.91 -20.53 7.39
N PRO A 198 -15.23 -21.62 7.73
CA PRO A 198 -14.67 -22.52 6.74
C PRO A 198 -15.72 -22.97 5.72
N GLY A 199 -15.35 -22.96 4.44
CA GLY A 199 -16.26 -23.25 3.33
C GLY A 199 -16.98 -22.02 2.74
N LYS A 200 -16.96 -20.87 3.40
CA LYS A 200 -17.55 -19.63 2.87
C LYS A 200 -16.65 -19.06 1.76
N TYR A 201 -17.25 -18.65 0.65
CA TYR A 201 -16.57 -17.91 -0.40
C TYR A 201 -16.49 -16.42 -0.02
N LEU A 202 -15.30 -15.83 -0.12
CA LEU A 202 -15.03 -14.40 0.03
C LEU A 202 -14.58 -13.82 -1.30
N ALA A 203 -15.22 -12.76 -1.73
CA ALA A 203 -14.74 -11.96 -2.86
C ALA A 203 -13.65 -11.00 -2.40
N ALA A 204 -12.74 -10.66 -3.30
CA ALA A 204 -11.73 -9.62 -3.04
C ALA A 204 -12.37 -8.30 -2.56
N SER A 205 -11.71 -7.62 -1.66
CA SER A 205 -12.16 -6.36 -1.04
C SER A 205 -13.44 -6.46 -0.18
N THR A 206 -13.95 -7.67 0.07
CA THR A 206 -15.08 -7.87 0.99
C THR A 206 -14.55 -7.95 2.43
N THR A 207 -15.11 -7.13 3.32
CA THR A 207 -14.78 -7.19 4.75
C THR A 207 -15.24 -8.51 5.35
N ALA A 208 -14.30 -9.25 5.92
CA ALA A 208 -14.54 -10.51 6.62
C ALA A 208 -15.04 -10.27 8.05
N PHE A 209 -14.33 -9.43 8.80
CA PHE A 209 -14.60 -8.98 10.16
C PHE A 209 -13.77 -7.74 10.48
N TYR A 210 -13.82 -7.23 11.70
CA TYR A 210 -13.12 -6.00 12.09
C TYR A 210 -12.00 -6.28 13.08
N LEU A 211 -10.95 -5.46 12.98
CA LEU A 211 -9.85 -5.38 13.94
C LEU A 211 -9.86 -3.98 14.57
N VAL A 212 -9.96 -3.94 15.89
CA VAL A 212 -9.95 -2.72 16.70
C VAL A 212 -8.61 -2.61 17.41
N ALA A 213 -7.87 -1.52 17.18
CA ALA A 213 -6.58 -1.30 17.80
C ALA A 213 -6.69 -1.12 19.33
N THR A 214 -5.69 -1.56 20.06
CA THR A 214 -5.62 -1.42 21.53
C THR A 214 -4.61 -0.37 21.97
N ASP A 215 -3.70 0.01 21.11
CA ASP A 215 -2.61 0.98 21.34
C ASP A 215 -2.90 2.36 20.71
N HIS A 216 -3.77 2.41 19.71
CA HIS A 216 -4.21 3.62 19.03
C HIS A 216 -5.64 3.99 19.46
N VAL A 217 -5.76 4.52 20.71
CA VAL A 217 -7.03 4.89 21.31
C VAL A 217 -7.02 6.39 21.61
N TRP A 218 -8.12 7.07 21.33
CA TRP A 218 -8.32 8.48 21.64
C TRP A 218 -9.72 8.71 22.21
N VAL A 219 -9.95 9.89 22.76
CA VAL A 219 -11.28 10.32 23.20
C VAL A 219 -11.73 11.47 22.32
N ASP A 220 -12.91 11.33 21.74
CA ASP A 220 -13.61 12.43 21.09
C ASP A 220 -14.65 12.98 22.07
N ALA A 221 -14.47 14.24 22.48
CA ALA A 221 -15.38 14.96 23.36
C ALA A 221 -16.06 16.09 22.58
N THR A 222 -17.30 16.40 22.92
CA THR A 222 -18.06 17.47 22.28
C THR A 222 -18.53 18.51 23.31
N PRO A 223 -17.58 19.25 23.93
CA PRO A 223 -17.89 20.30 24.88
C PRO A 223 -18.66 21.45 24.24
N LYS A 224 -19.33 22.25 25.05
CA LYS A 224 -19.98 23.48 24.59
C LYS A 224 -18.93 24.54 24.23
N GLU A 225 -19.22 25.36 23.23
CA GLU A 225 -18.36 26.48 22.81
C GLU A 225 -17.90 27.36 23.99
N THR A 226 -18.76 27.57 24.98
CA THR A 226 -18.48 28.38 26.17
C THR A 226 -17.40 27.74 27.09
N GLU A 227 -17.22 26.44 27.03
CA GLU A 227 -16.24 25.68 27.84
C GLU A 227 -14.84 25.69 27.20
N LEU A 228 -14.74 26.02 25.91
CA LEU A 228 -13.49 26.00 25.14
C LEU A 228 -12.67 27.31 25.19
N THR A 229 -13.13 28.34 25.92
CA THR A 229 -12.49 29.67 25.96
C THR A 229 -10.97 29.59 26.22
N TYR A 230 -10.54 28.73 27.11
CA TYR A 230 -9.15 28.59 27.54
C TYR A 230 -8.52 27.26 27.12
N VAL A 231 -9.24 26.43 26.39
CA VAL A 231 -8.72 25.14 25.90
C VAL A 231 -7.82 25.37 24.68
N ARG A 232 -6.63 24.78 24.74
CA ARG A 232 -5.63 24.86 23.67
C ARG A 232 -5.01 23.47 23.44
N PRO A 233 -4.60 23.14 22.20
CA PRO A 233 -3.81 21.94 21.92
C PRO A 233 -2.55 21.89 22.80
N GLY A 234 -2.21 20.68 23.26
CA GLY A 234 -1.06 20.43 24.13
C GLY A 234 -1.34 20.50 25.64
N GLN A 235 -2.52 20.94 26.06
CA GLN A 235 -2.90 20.96 27.50
C GLN A 235 -3.11 19.56 28.03
N SER A 236 -2.74 19.34 29.31
CA SER A 236 -2.94 18.09 30.02
C SER A 236 -4.41 17.80 30.26
N VAL A 237 -4.79 16.56 30.09
CA VAL A 237 -6.17 16.09 30.28
C VAL A 237 -6.20 14.92 31.22
N THR A 238 -7.19 14.89 32.07
CA THR A 238 -7.55 13.76 32.91
C THR A 238 -8.82 13.12 32.34
N VAL A 239 -8.77 11.82 32.09
CA VAL A 239 -9.91 11.05 31.58
C VAL A 239 -10.32 10.02 32.62
N THR A 240 -11.59 10.05 33.01
CA THR A 240 -12.24 9.05 33.86
C THR A 240 -13.31 8.32 33.06
N VAL A 241 -13.36 7.00 33.21
CA VAL A 241 -14.25 6.13 32.45
C VAL A 241 -15.34 5.61 33.38
N ASP A 242 -16.60 5.72 33.02
CA ASP A 242 -17.74 5.35 33.86
C ASP A 242 -17.66 3.88 34.32
N THR A 243 -17.10 3.01 33.47
CA THR A 243 -16.92 1.58 33.78
C THR A 243 -15.84 1.32 34.84
N PHE A 244 -14.88 2.24 34.99
CA PHE A 244 -13.70 2.10 35.88
C PHE A 244 -13.51 3.35 36.73
N PRO A 245 -14.38 3.60 37.74
CA PRO A 245 -14.37 4.85 38.48
C PRO A 245 -13.12 5.12 39.29
N ASP A 246 -12.36 4.06 39.66
CA ASP A 246 -11.12 4.15 40.43
C ASP A 246 -9.86 4.30 39.52
N ALA A 247 -10.02 4.20 38.21
CA ALA A 247 -8.91 4.31 37.26
C ALA A 247 -8.97 5.66 36.54
N VAL A 248 -7.81 6.31 36.47
CA VAL A 248 -7.65 7.62 35.85
C VAL A 248 -6.59 7.53 34.76
N TRP A 249 -6.96 7.93 33.55
CA TRP A 249 -6.02 8.02 32.44
C TRP A 249 -5.56 9.45 32.25
N ARG A 250 -4.32 9.60 31.84
CA ARG A 250 -3.77 10.89 31.44
C ARG A 250 -3.75 11.00 29.93
N GLY A 251 -3.94 12.22 29.45
CA GLY A 251 -3.90 12.51 28.02
C GLY A 251 -3.48 13.94 27.77
N VAL A 252 -3.49 14.30 26.51
CA VAL A 252 -3.26 15.68 26.06
C VAL A 252 -4.30 16.05 25.00
N VAL A 253 -4.70 17.30 25.00
CA VAL A 253 -5.52 17.86 23.92
C VAL A 253 -4.72 17.76 22.63
N GLU A 254 -5.16 16.93 21.71
CA GLU A 254 -4.50 16.77 20.41
C GLU A 254 -4.94 17.86 19.44
N SER A 255 -6.25 18.06 19.33
CA SER A 255 -6.82 19.07 18.43
C SER A 255 -8.21 19.52 18.89
N VAL A 256 -8.56 20.75 18.51
CA VAL A 256 -9.90 21.31 18.61
C VAL A 256 -10.40 21.51 17.19
N SER A 257 -11.62 21.03 16.89
CA SER A 257 -12.21 21.18 15.56
C SER A 257 -12.38 22.66 15.17
N PRO A 258 -12.10 23.04 13.93
CA PRO A 258 -12.32 24.41 13.45
C PRO A 258 -13.80 24.74 13.22
N ALA A 259 -14.69 23.75 13.31
CA ALA A 259 -16.12 23.94 13.08
C ALA A 259 -16.96 23.14 14.08
N ALA A 260 -18.17 23.64 14.35
CA ALA A 260 -19.15 22.96 15.19
C ALA A 260 -19.65 21.65 14.54
N ALA A 261 -19.98 20.66 15.36
CA ALA A 261 -20.45 19.35 14.89
C ALA A 261 -21.67 19.43 13.94
N GLN A 262 -22.54 20.41 14.14
CA GLN A 262 -23.74 20.62 13.31
C GLN A 262 -23.42 21.01 11.86
N GLN A 263 -22.28 21.61 11.58
CA GLN A 263 -21.88 21.97 10.21
C GLN A 263 -21.63 20.73 9.31
N PHE A 264 -21.34 19.60 9.92
CA PHE A 264 -21.08 18.34 9.21
C PHE A 264 -22.26 17.36 9.29
N ALA A 265 -23.38 17.78 9.87
CA ALA A 265 -24.58 16.95 9.94
C ALA A 265 -25.20 16.79 8.53
N LEU A 266 -25.67 15.60 8.19
CA LEU A 266 -26.37 15.29 6.94
C LEU A 266 -27.63 16.17 6.74
N LEU A 267 -28.28 16.60 7.84
CA LEU A 267 -29.42 17.52 7.86
C LEU A 267 -29.11 18.61 8.90
N PRO A 268 -28.45 19.71 8.51
CA PRO A 268 -28.25 20.85 9.41
C PRO A 268 -29.60 21.41 9.86
N ALA A 269 -29.77 21.64 11.16
CA ALA A 269 -30.97 22.26 11.68
C ALA A 269 -31.08 23.69 11.14
N GLN A 270 -32.00 23.90 10.20
CA GLN A 270 -32.33 25.24 9.69
C GLN A 270 -33.47 25.81 10.52
N ASN A 271 -33.18 26.85 11.31
CA ASN A 271 -34.22 27.65 11.98
C ASN A 271 -34.91 28.55 10.95
N THR A 272 -35.93 28.04 10.30
CA THR A 272 -36.77 28.79 9.32
C THR A 272 -37.96 29.49 9.94
N SER A 273 -38.24 29.27 11.23
CA SER A 273 -39.30 30.00 11.96
C SER A 273 -38.73 31.28 12.56
N GLY A 274 -39.29 32.44 12.23
CA GLY A 274 -38.81 33.82 12.47
C GLY A 274 -38.44 34.22 13.91
N ASN A 275 -38.26 33.31 14.84
CA ASN A 275 -37.83 33.57 16.20
C ASN A 275 -36.40 33.01 16.37
N TRP A 276 -35.39 33.87 16.26
CA TRP A 276 -34.00 33.50 16.41
C TRP A 276 -33.66 33.24 17.87
N VAL A 277 -33.30 32.01 18.21
CA VAL A 277 -32.79 31.63 19.53
C VAL A 277 -31.31 31.26 19.41
N LYS A 278 -30.46 31.91 20.20
CA LYS A 278 -29.03 31.56 20.29
C LYS A 278 -28.90 30.19 20.93
N VAL A 279 -28.53 29.18 20.13
CA VAL A 279 -28.21 27.83 20.61
C VAL A 279 -26.70 27.71 20.73
N VAL A 280 -26.22 27.38 21.94
CA VAL A 280 -24.78 27.11 22.17
C VAL A 280 -24.36 25.91 21.37
N GLN A 281 -23.35 26.08 20.53
CA GLN A 281 -22.85 25.03 19.66
C GLN A 281 -21.89 24.09 20.41
N ARG A 282 -21.80 22.85 19.93
CA ARG A 282 -20.81 21.86 20.41
C ARG A 282 -19.70 21.76 19.42
N ILE A 283 -18.45 21.83 19.90
CA ILE A 283 -17.24 21.82 19.09
C ILE A 283 -16.45 20.54 19.43
N PRO A 284 -16.20 19.64 18.46
CA PRO A 284 -15.42 18.44 18.70
C PRO A 284 -13.99 18.75 19.17
N LEU A 285 -13.58 18.03 20.20
CA LEU A 285 -12.24 18.07 20.80
C LEU A 285 -11.68 16.66 20.81
N ARG A 286 -10.50 16.47 20.27
CA ARG A 286 -9.79 15.19 20.32
C ARG A 286 -8.74 15.21 21.40
N VAL A 287 -8.75 14.16 22.23
CA VAL A 287 -7.79 13.93 23.29
C VAL A 287 -7.04 12.63 23.02
N ARG A 288 -5.74 12.72 22.91
CA ARG A 288 -4.87 11.55 22.85
C ARG A 288 -4.65 11.04 24.28
N VAL A 289 -5.00 9.78 24.51
CA VAL A 289 -4.89 9.12 25.82
C VAL A 289 -3.61 8.29 25.89
N ASP A 290 -2.90 8.35 27.00
CA ASP A 290 -1.75 7.48 27.24
C ASP A 290 -2.24 6.14 27.80
N THR A 291 -2.08 5.08 27.00
CA THR A 291 -2.49 3.71 27.35
C THR A 291 -1.32 2.85 27.88
N ASN A 292 -0.11 3.44 28.01
CA ASN A 292 1.10 2.68 28.35
C ASN A 292 1.31 2.43 29.85
N ALA A 293 0.42 2.89 30.71
CA ALA A 293 0.58 2.69 32.15
C ALA A 293 0.30 1.23 32.55
N LYS A 294 1.29 0.59 33.18
CA LYS A 294 1.16 -0.77 33.69
C LYS A 294 0.00 -0.85 34.71
N ASN A 295 -0.87 -1.85 34.57
CA ASN A 295 -2.05 -2.14 35.42
C ASN A 295 -3.28 -1.26 35.18
N GLN A 296 -3.40 -0.54 34.06
CA GLN A 296 -4.66 0.10 33.72
C GLN A 296 -5.57 -0.88 32.95
N PRO A 297 -6.90 -0.84 33.21
CA PRO A 297 -7.86 -1.59 32.41
C PRO A 297 -7.81 -1.16 30.94
N LEU A 298 -8.10 -2.09 30.04
CA LEU A 298 -8.13 -1.81 28.61
C LEU A 298 -9.32 -0.89 28.26
N LEU A 299 -9.01 0.23 27.62
CA LEU A 299 -10.03 1.11 27.04
C LEU A 299 -10.63 0.46 25.79
N ARG A 300 -11.96 0.46 25.70
CA ARG A 300 -12.69 -0.08 24.54
C ARG A 300 -13.40 1.04 23.80
N ALA A 301 -13.41 1.00 22.48
CA ALA A 301 -14.17 1.93 21.67
C ALA A 301 -15.66 1.90 22.07
N GLY A 302 -16.28 3.08 22.14
CA GLY A 302 -17.65 3.25 22.55
C GLY A 302 -17.88 3.41 24.06
N MET A 303 -16.86 3.32 24.90
CA MET A 303 -16.98 3.64 26.34
C MET A 303 -17.25 5.13 26.55
N SER A 304 -18.21 5.46 27.41
CA SER A 304 -18.47 6.83 27.86
C SER A 304 -17.42 7.26 28.88
N VAL A 305 -16.95 8.49 28.75
CA VAL A 305 -15.87 9.03 29.58
C VAL A 305 -16.16 10.48 29.97
N GLU A 306 -15.61 10.88 31.11
CA GLU A 306 -15.56 12.28 31.54
C GLU A 306 -14.14 12.81 31.27
N VAL A 307 -14.06 14.02 30.73
CA VAL A 307 -12.81 14.65 30.28
C VAL A 307 -12.59 15.96 31.04
N ASP A 308 -11.56 16.04 31.84
CA ASP A 308 -11.14 17.25 32.56
C ASP A 308 -9.87 17.82 31.95
N VAL A 309 -9.95 19.02 31.36
CA VAL A 309 -8.80 19.71 30.76
C VAL A 309 -8.19 20.69 31.76
N ASP A 310 -6.90 20.54 32.04
CA ASP A 310 -6.17 21.50 32.85
C ASP A 310 -5.78 22.73 32.00
N THR A 311 -6.61 23.76 32.06
CA THR A 311 -6.40 25.01 31.33
C THR A 311 -5.38 25.96 32.00
N GLY A 312 -4.99 25.67 33.25
CA GLY A 312 -4.15 26.59 34.06
C GLY A 312 -4.85 27.89 34.45
N HIS A 313 -6.13 28.07 34.02
CA HIS A 313 -6.89 29.28 34.36
C HIS A 313 -7.63 29.09 35.68
N THR A 314 -7.36 29.95 36.65
CA THR A 314 -8.09 30.03 37.93
C THR A 314 -9.11 31.15 37.80
N ARG A 315 -10.40 30.87 37.99
CA ARG A 315 -11.41 31.94 38.17
C ARG A 315 -11.05 32.66 39.46
N GLY A 316 -10.66 33.92 39.33
CA GLY A 316 -10.52 34.83 40.48
C GLY A 316 -11.86 34.98 41.21
N LEU A 317 -11.80 35.27 42.53
CA LEU A 317 -12.98 35.65 43.30
C LEU A 317 -13.72 36.78 42.56
N PRO A 318 -15.08 36.77 42.56
CA PRO A 318 -15.82 37.88 42.01
C PRO A 318 -15.37 39.22 42.61
N HIS A 319 -15.23 40.26 41.79
CA HIS A 319 -14.66 41.56 42.19
C HIS A 319 -15.22 42.11 43.50
N PHE A 320 -16.49 41.87 43.80
CA PHE A 320 -17.13 42.33 45.05
C PHE A 320 -16.62 41.54 46.28
N LEU A 321 -16.29 40.25 46.15
CA LEU A 321 -15.70 39.45 47.24
C LEU A 321 -14.19 39.72 47.39
N ALA A 322 -13.48 39.98 46.33
CA ALA A 322 -12.09 40.39 46.37
C ALA A 322 -11.94 41.76 47.08
N ALA A 323 -12.86 42.69 46.85
CA ALA A 323 -12.87 43.97 47.53
C ALA A 323 -13.23 43.84 49.05
N LEU A 324 -14.08 42.86 49.41
CA LEU A 324 -14.48 42.60 50.82
C LEU A 324 -13.36 41.94 51.63
N LEU A 325 -12.43 41.21 50.97
CA LEU A 325 -11.31 40.49 51.63
C LEU A 325 -9.97 41.25 51.54
N ASP A 326 -9.99 42.51 51.09
CA ASP A 326 -8.80 43.37 50.94
C ASP A 326 -7.64 42.74 50.16
N LEU A 327 -8.00 41.84 49.23
CA LEU A 327 -7.10 41.18 48.29
C LEU A 327 -7.02 41.88 46.94
N GLY A 328 -7.19 43.22 46.92
CA GLY A 328 -6.97 44.05 45.76
C GLY A 328 -5.53 44.07 45.33
N PRO A 329 -5.25 44.24 44.02
CA PRO A 329 -3.87 44.27 43.54
C PRO A 329 -3.13 45.44 44.20
N LYS A 330 -2.16 45.18 45.06
CA LYS A 330 -1.16 46.19 45.44
C LYS A 330 -0.33 46.48 44.21
N GLY A 331 -0.54 47.69 43.72
CA GLY A 331 0.16 48.16 42.55
C GLY A 331 1.69 48.26 42.73
N ALA A 332 2.39 48.06 41.70
CA ALA A 332 3.59 48.74 41.23
C ALA A 332 3.75 48.48 39.72
#